data_ed69a7e5a7f60e9d5f33c5cc00abc023
#
_entry.id   ed69a7e5a7f60e9d5f33c5cc00abc023
#
_cell.length_a   1.000
_cell.length_b   1.000
_cell.length_c   1.000
_cell.angle_alpha   90.00
_cell.angle_beta   90.00
_cell.angle_gamma   90.00
#
_symmetry.space_group_name_H-M   'P 1'
#
loop_
_entity.id
_entity.type
_entity.pdbx_description
1 polymer ?
#
loop_
_entity_poly.entity_id
_entity_poly.type
_entity_poly.pdbx_seq_one_letter_code
_entity_poly.pdbx_strand_id
1 'polypeptide(L)'
;YKRQVKNYIRRYVDTRYGTINRVLSLSRYYFPLIEEELIKADLPVELRALPIIESALSTTTTSPMGAVGLWQFMPATGKSYGLEINSFVDERRDPVQATRAACRYLKDLYSIYHDWTLAIAAYNCGPGNVNKALARAGGGTTFWDIYEYLPRETRGYVPAFVGASYAYAYHQQHGIQSENPPMPLATDTIRVTRLLHLGQVAVSYTHLRAHETLRHL
;
A
#
# COMPACT_ATOMS: atom_id res chain seq x y z
N TYR A 1 -23.33 5.65 6.32
CA TYR A 1 -22.00 5.47 5.71
C TYR A 1 -21.45 6.75 5.08
N LYS A 2 -22.28 7.64 4.51
CA LYS A 2 -21.83 8.93 3.93
C LYS A 2 -21.05 9.79 4.94
N ARG A 3 -21.44 9.76 6.23
CA ARG A 3 -20.77 10.52 7.29
C ARG A 3 -19.37 9.97 7.58
N GLN A 4 -19.19 8.66 7.61
CA GLN A 4 -17.90 8.01 7.85
C GLN A 4 -16.90 8.36 6.74
N VAL A 5 -17.29 8.19 5.47
CA VAL A 5 -16.44 8.56 4.32
C VAL A 5 -16.07 10.04 4.36
N LYS A 6 -17.03 10.96 4.60
CA LYS A 6 -16.75 12.40 4.71
C LYS A 6 -15.72 12.72 5.79
N ASN A 7 -15.77 12.02 6.94
CA ASN A 7 -14.81 12.24 8.01
C ASN A 7 -13.38 11.85 7.59
N TYR A 8 -13.21 10.72 6.87
CA TYR A 8 -11.91 10.32 6.34
C TYR A 8 -11.42 11.29 5.24
N ILE A 9 -12.29 11.70 4.31
CA ILE A 9 -11.93 12.74 3.32
C ILE A 9 -11.40 13.98 4.03
N ARG A 10 -12.15 14.53 5.00
CA ARG A 10 -11.72 15.71 5.76
C ARG A 10 -10.36 15.51 6.41
N ARG A 11 -10.11 14.34 7.00
CA ARG A 11 -8.84 14.01 7.65
C ARG A 11 -7.67 13.99 6.66
N TYR A 12 -7.87 13.47 5.46
CA TYR A 12 -6.82 13.43 4.44
C TYR A 12 -6.56 14.78 3.78
N VAL A 13 -7.61 15.57 3.53
CA VAL A 13 -7.48 16.89 2.90
C VAL A 13 -7.07 17.99 3.87
N ASP A 14 -7.12 17.75 5.18
CA ASP A 14 -6.63 18.69 6.18
C ASP A 14 -5.10 18.69 6.19
N THR A 15 -4.54 19.74 5.56
CA THR A 15 -3.08 19.91 5.38
C THR A 15 -2.28 19.96 6.69
N ARG A 16 -2.94 20.24 7.83
CA ARG A 16 -2.27 20.23 9.15
C ARG A 16 -1.68 18.87 9.52
N TYR A 17 -2.19 17.79 8.95
CA TYR A 17 -1.66 16.44 9.22
C TYR A 17 -0.49 16.05 8.32
N GLY A 18 -0.22 16.78 7.22
CA GLY A 18 0.94 16.57 6.34
C GLY A 18 1.00 15.24 5.57
N THR A 19 0.16 14.27 5.96
CA THR A 19 0.23 12.89 5.42
C THR A 19 0.06 12.85 3.91
N ILE A 20 -0.91 13.60 3.37
CA ILE A 20 -1.23 13.55 1.93
C ILE A 20 -0.11 14.19 1.08
N ASN A 21 0.55 15.24 1.56
CA ASN A 21 1.65 15.89 0.85
C ASN A 21 2.82 14.91 0.64
N ARG A 22 3.17 14.15 1.70
CA ARG A 22 4.17 13.08 1.62
C ARG A 22 3.72 11.95 0.70
N VAL A 23 2.46 11.52 0.78
CA VAL A 23 1.89 10.49 -0.10
C VAL A 23 1.97 10.92 -1.56
N LEU A 24 1.63 12.18 -1.89
CA LEU A 24 1.76 12.72 -3.24
C LEU A 24 3.20 12.70 -3.76
N SER A 25 4.17 12.98 -2.88
CA SER A 25 5.59 12.90 -3.21
C SER A 25 6.02 11.44 -3.49
N LEU A 26 5.70 10.51 -2.61
CA LEU A 26 6.07 9.11 -2.73
C LEU A 26 5.30 8.37 -3.84
N SER A 27 4.08 8.79 -4.15
CA SER A 27 3.29 8.19 -5.23
C SER A 27 3.97 8.31 -6.60
N ARG A 28 4.80 9.34 -6.80
CA ARG A 28 5.58 9.51 -8.04
C ARG A 28 6.57 8.36 -8.30
N TYR A 29 7.00 7.65 -7.24
CA TYR A 29 7.86 6.46 -7.35
C TYR A 29 7.05 5.17 -7.42
N TYR A 30 6.09 5.03 -6.51
CA TYR A 30 5.48 3.73 -6.28
C TYR A 30 4.24 3.49 -7.13
N PHE A 31 3.48 4.52 -7.50
CA PHE A 31 2.27 4.32 -8.27
C PHE A 31 2.50 3.77 -9.68
N PRO A 32 3.50 4.24 -10.46
CA PRO A 32 3.74 3.64 -11.77
C PRO A 32 3.99 2.13 -11.69
N LEU A 33 4.77 1.69 -10.69
CA LEU A 33 5.05 0.28 -10.44
C LEU A 33 3.80 -0.47 -9.97
N ILE A 34 3.06 0.10 -9.02
CA ILE A 34 1.85 -0.53 -8.47
C ILE A 34 0.78 -0.68 -9.55
N GLU A 35 0.55 0.37 -10.33
CA GLU A 35 -0.41 0.38 -11.43
C GLU A 35 -0.05 -0.64 -12.51
N GLU A 36 1.21 -0.73 -12.88
CA GLU A 36 1.68 -1.72 -13.84
C GLU A 36 1.37 -3.16 -13.38
N GLU A 37 1.65 -3.49 -12.11
CA GLU A 37 1.40 -4.84 -11.58
C GLU A 37 -0.12 -5.10 -11.37
N LEU A 38 -0.92 -4.08 -11.01
CA LEU A 38 -2.37 -4.19 -10.96
C LEU A 38 -2.96 -4.47 -12.35
N ILE A 39 -2.53 -3.73 -13.37
CA ILE A 39 -2.98 -3.93 -14.77
C ILE A 39 -2.60 -5.32 -15.26
N LYS A 40 -1.36 -5.78 -15.02
CA LYS A 40 -0.91 -7.15 -15.38
C LYS A 40 -1.75 -8.23 -14.70
N ALA A 41 -2.24 -7.97 -13.51
CA ALA A 41 -3.08 -8.90 -12.75
C ALA A 41 -4.57 -8.81 -13.12
N ASP A 42 -4.97 -7.91 -14.02
CA ASP A 42 -6.36 -7.61 -14.36
C ASP A 42 -7.17 -7.14 -13.14
N LEU A 43 -6.60 -6.20 -12.38
CA LEU A 43 -7.18 -5.62 -11.18
C LEU A 43 -7.42 -4.11 -11.34
N PRO A 44 -8.46 -3.54 -10.67
CA PRO A 44 -8.72 -2.11 -10.70
C PRO A 44 -7.53 -1.29 -10.20
N VAL A 45 -7.14 -0.27 -10.96
CA VAL A 45 -6.01 0.61 -10.62
C VAL A 45 -6.26 1.43 -9.35
N GLU A 46 -7.51 1.61 -8.97
CA GLU A 46 -7.92 2.29 -7.73
C GLU A 46 -7.37 1.61 -6.49
N LEU A 47 -7.10 0.30 -6.55
CA LEU A 47 -6.49 -0.47 -5.45
C LEU A 47 -5.10 0.04 -5.06
N ARG A 48 -4.44 0.86 -5.89
CA ARG A 48 -3.22 1.60 -5.55
C ARG A 48 -3.36 2.49 -4.31
N ALA A 49 -4.59 2.81 -3.90
CA ALA A 49 -4.83 3.58 -2.68
C ALA A 49 -4.70 2.74 -1.38
N LEU A 50 -4.67 1.41 -1.45
CA LEU A 50 -4.46 0.56 -0.27
C LEU A 50 -3.13 0.85 0.43
N PRO A 51 -1.96 0.90 -0.23
CA PRO A 51 -0.70 1.27 0.41
C PRO A 51 -0.70 2.66 1.06
N ILE A 52 -1.59 3.57 0.66
CA ILE A 52 -1.74 4.86 1.33
C ILE A 52 -2.26 4.66 2.76
N ILE A 53 -3.30 3.85 2.92
CA ILE A 53 -3.93 3.61 4.24
C ILE A 53 -3.14 2.62 5.09
N GLU A 54 -2.36 1.74 4.47
CA GLU A 54 -1.54 0.74 5.16
C GLU A 54 -0.27 1.35 5.75
N SER A 55 0.47 2.11 4.98
CA SER A 55 1.83 2.55 5.35
C SER A 55 2.15 4.00 4.99
N ALA A 56 1.21 4.76 4.45
CA ALA A 56 1.47 6.05 3.80
C ALA A 56 2.60 5.94 2.72
N LEU A 57 2.61 4.84 1.96
CA LEU A 57 3.61 4.49 0.95
C LEU A 57 5.03 4.27 1.51
N SER A 58 5.16 3.82 2.75
CA SER A 58 6.47 3.50 3.34
C SER A 58 6.83 2.03 3.15
N THR A 59 7.98 1.75 2.57
CA THR A 59 8.54 0.39 2.43
C THR A 59 9.12 -0.16 3.73
N THR A 60 9.44 0.72 4.68
CA THR A 60 10.15 0.36 5.91
C THR A 60 9.26 0.27 7.14
N THR A 61 8.01 0.73 7.05
CA THR A 61 7.07 0.72 8.18
C THR A 61 6.83 -0.69 8.70
N THR A 62 6.90 -0.83 10.02
CA THR A 62 6.54 -2.05 10.73
C THR A 62 5.48 -1.72 11.76
N SER A 63 4.37 -2.45 11.73
CA SER A 63 3.30 -2.30 12.73
C SER A 63 3.66 -3.00 14.05
N PRO A 64 3.03 -2.64 15.18
CA PRO A 64 3.22 -3.34 16.45
C PRO A 64 2.88 -4.84 16.38
N MET A 65 2.02 -5.25 15.45
CA MET A 65 1.64 -6.64 15.21
C MET A 65 2.57 -7.37 14.24
N GLY A 66 3.62 -6.70 13.71
CA GLY A 66 4.61 -7.30 12.82
C GLY A 66 4.25 -7.29 11.32
N ALA A 67 3.22 -6.51 10.93
CA ALA A 67 2.99 -6.23 9.51
C ALA A 67 4.05 -5.27 8.97
N VAL A 68 4.51 -5.46 7.72
CA VAL A 68 5.67 -4.76 7.17
C VAL A 68 5.43 -4.26 5.75
N GLY A 69 6.01 -3.09 5.46
CA GLY A 69 6.18 -2.55 4.11
C GLY A 69 4.96 -1.84 3.55
N LEU A 70 5.00 -1.54 2.24
CA LEU A 70 3.93 -0.81 1.53
C LEU A 70 2.54 -1.38 1.78
N TRP A 71 2.43 -2.71 1.69
CA TRP A 71 1.20 -3.47 1.72
C TRP A 71 0.88 -4.05 3.10
N GLN A 72 1.70 -3.79 4.11
CA GLN A 72 1.55 -4.25 5.50
C GLN A 72 1.25 -5.76 5.62
N PHE A 73 2.00 -6.58 4.89
CA PHE A 73 1.86 -8.02 5.00
C PHE A 73 2.28 -8.54 6.37
N MET A 74 1.42 -9.35 6.98
CA MET A 74 1.81 -10.22 8.08
C MET A 74 2.75 -11.32 7.57
N PRO A 75 3.71 -11.81 8.39
CA PRO A 75 4.69 -12.82 7.94
C PRO A 75 4.04 -14.07 7.34
N ALA A 76 3.02 -14.62 7.97
CA ALA A 76 2.33 -15.82 7.49
C ALA A 76 1.66 -15.57 6.13
N THR A 77 0.91 -14.47 5.99
CA THR A 77 0.25 -14.12 4.73
C THR A 77 1.28 -13.84 3.63
N GLY A 78 2.35 -13.09 3.94
CA GLY A 78 3.41 -12.82 2.96
C GLY A 78 4.02 -14.11 2.41
N LYS A 79 4.37 -15.06 3.29
CA LYS A 79 4.89 -16.37 2.88
C LYS A 79 3.92 -17.18 2.03
N SER A 80 2.62 -17.19 2.38
CA SER A 80 1.61 -17.92 1.60
C SER A 80 1.41 -17.34 0.20
N TYR A 81 1.75 -16.07 -0.01
CA TYR A 81 1.76 -15.41 -1.32
C TYR A 81 3.15 -15.31 -1.96
N GLY A 82 4.10 -16.12 -1.49
CA GLY A 82 5.39 -16.36 -2.14
C GLY A 82 6.49 -15.35 -1.80
N LEU A 83 6.32 -14.55 -0.74
CA LEU A 83 7.37 -13.66 -0.29
C LEU A 83 8.43 -14.42 0.55
N GLU A 84 9.69 -14.21 0.26
CA GLU A 84 10.80 -14.69 1.08
C GLU A 84 10.90 -13.81 2.33
N ILE A 85 10.77 -14.46 3.49
CA ILE A 85 10.85 -13.81 4.80
C ILE A 85 11.66 -14.70 5.72
N ASN A 86 12.89 -14.28 5.97
CA ASN A 86 13.84 -14.95 6.86
C ASN A 86 14.69 -13.91 7.62
N SER A 87 15.76 -14.35 8.29
CA SER A 87 16.65 -13.47 9.05
C SER A 87 17.55 -12.56 8.18
N PHE A 88 17.68 -12.83 6.89
CA PHE A 88 18.54 -12.09 5.96
C PHE A 88 17.74 -11.26 4.96
N VAL A 89 16.54 -11.75 4.58
CA VAL A 89 15.71 -11.16 3.53
C VAL A 89 14.28 -10.99 4.05
N ASP A 90 13.68 -9.85 3.77
CA ASP A 90 12.26 -9.58 4.02
C ASP A 90 11.67 -8.88 2.79
N GLU A 91 11.15 -9.68 1.84
CA GLU A 91 10.57 -9.18 0.58
C GLU A 91 9.27 -8.40 0.77
N ARG A 92 8.71 -8.34 1.97
CA ARG A 92 7.61 -7.42 2.28
C ARG A 92 8.02 -5.95 2.15
N ARG A 93 9.34 -5.68 2.21
CA ARG A 93 9.95 -4.36 2.03
C ARG A 93 10.30 -4.05 0.57
N ASP A 94 10.34 -5.08 -0.28
CA ASP A 94 10.55 -4.92 -1.71
C ASP A 94 9.25 -4.44 -2.39
N PRO A 95 9.24 -3.25 -3.04
CA PRO A 95 8.00 -2.70 -3.61
C PRO A 95 7.43 -3.59 -4.72
N VAL A 96 8.28 -4.25 -5.51
CA VAL A 96 7.86 -5.09 -6.64
C VAL A 96 7.28 -6.41 -6.13
N GLN A 97 8.05 -7.13 -5.30
CA GLN A 97 7.61 -8.44 -4.81
C GLN A 97 6.37 -8.32 -3.92
N ALA A 98 6.34 -7.33 -3.02
CA ALA A 98 5.18 -7.07 -2.18
C ALA A 98 3.93 -6.70 -3.00
N THR A 99 4.07 -5.90 -4.07
CA THR A 99 2.94 -5.56 -4.93
C THR A 99 2.41 -6.77 -5.68
N ARG A 100 3.29 -7.61 -6.24
CA ARG A 100 2.89 -8.86 -6.89
C ARG A 100 2.16 -9.82 -5.95
N ALA A 101 2.64 -9.94 -4.73
CA ALA A 101 1.96 -10.73 -3.69
C ALA A 101 0.59 -10.14 -3.33
N ALA A 102 0.49 -8.80 -3.20
CA ALA A 102 -0.77 -8.12 -2.93
C ALA A 102 -1.78 -8.30 -4.06
N CYS A 103 -1.35 -8.22 -5.32
CA CYS A 103 -2.21 -8.48 -6.48
C CYS A 103 -2.79 -9.91 -6.43
N ARG A 104 -1.97 -10.92 -6.14
CA ARG A 104 -2.46 -12.31 -5.98
C ARG A 104 -3.47 -12.42 -4.84
N TYR A 105 -3.16 -11.85 -3.69
CA TYR A 105 -4.06 -11.90 -2.53
C TYR A 105 -5.39 -11.18 -2.80
N LEU A 106 -5.36 -9.99 -3.39
CA LEU A 106 -6.57 -9.23 -3.75
C LEU A 106 -7.43 -9.96 -4.79
N LYS A 107 -6.79 -10.64 -5.77
CA LYS A 107 -7.49 -11.45 -6.75
C LYS A 107 -8.21 -12.63 -6.10
N ASP A 108 -7.56 -13.32 -5.18
CA ASP A 108 -8.16 -14.42 -4.42
C ASP A 108 -9.34 -13.92 -3.56
N LEU A 109 -9.18 -12.80 -2.86
CA LEU A 109 -10.26 -12.22 -2.08
C LEU A 109 -11.45 -11.81 -2.95
N TYR A 110 -11.20 -11.21 -4.12
CA TYR A 110 -12.27 -10.86 -5.04
C TYR A 110 -12.97 -12.11 -5.61
N SER A 111 -12.24 -13.18 -5.87
CA SER A 111 -12.83 -14.45 -6.35
C SER A 111 -13.79 -15.09 -5.32
N ILE A 112 -13.60 -14.81 -4.03
CA ILE A 112 -14.47 -15.28 -2.94
C ILE A 112 -15.74 -14.42 -2.83
N TYR A 113 -15.59 -13.10 -2.88
CA TYR A 113 -16.67 -12.18 -2.53
C TYR A 113 -17.40 -11.56 -3.71
N HIS A 114 -16.78 -11.48 -4.88
CA HIS A 114 -17.26 -10.79 -6.10
C HIS A 114 -17.70 -9.32 -5.83
N ASP A 115 -17.24 -8.74 -4.72
CA ASP A 115 -17.46 -7.36 -4.30
C ASP A 115 -16.16 -6.76 -3.76
N TRP A 116 -15.72 -5.65 -4.33
CA TRP A 116 -14.45 -5.01 -3.94
C TRP A 116 -14.48 -4.47 -2.53
N THR A 117 -15.63 -4.03 -2.01
CA THR A 117 -15.71 -3.50 -0.65
C THR A 117 -15.56 -4.60 0.38
N LEU A 118 -16.07 -5.79 0.10
CA LEU A 118 -15.87 -7.00 0.92
C LEU A 118 -14.44 -7.53 0.79
N ALA A 119 -13.88 -7.56 -0.43
CA ALA A 119 -12.49 -7.97 -0.65
C ALA A 119 -11.50 -7.05 0.09
N ILE A 120 -11.70 -5.72 0.03
CA ILE A 120 -10.91 -4.74 0.77
C ILE A 120 -11.07 -4.93 2.29
N ALA A 121 -12.27 -5.17 2.79
CA ALA A 121 -12.48 -5.48 4.21
C ALA A 121 -11.76 -6.77 4.63
N ALA A 122 -11.81 -7.81 3.77
CA ALA A 122 -11.13 -9.08 3.99
C ALA A 122 -9.60 -8.96 3.93
N TYR A 123 -9.06 -8.05 3.12
CA TYR A 123 -7.64 -7.74 3.11
C TYR A 123 -7.17 -7.28 4.51
N ASN A 124 -7.95 -6.42 5.16
CA ASN A 124 -7.64 -5.89 6.50
C ASN A 124 -7.81 -6.92 7.62
N CYS A 125 -8.97 -7.58 7.71
CA CYS A 125 -9.27 -8.43 8.87
C CYS A 125 -9.19 -9.94 8.58
N GLY A 126 -8.87 -10.32 7.37
CA GLY A 126 -8.89 -11.71 6.91
C GLY A 126 -10.28 -12.20 6.50
N PRO A 127 -10.37 -13.15 5.55
CA PRO A 127 -11.63 -13.67 5.03
C PRO A 127 -12.49 -14.33 6.10
N GLY A 128 -11.87 -14.98 7.10
CA GLY A 128 -12.60 -15.62 8.19
C GLY A 128 -13.46 -14.66 9.02
N ASN A 129 -13.01 -13.41 9.24
CA ASN A 129 -13.80 -12.41 9.97
C ASN A 129 -14.93 -11.84 9.11
N VAL A 130 -14.71 -11.66 7.81
CA VAL A 130 -15.75 -11.23 6.86
C VAL A 130 -16.83 -12.32 6.77
N ASN A 131 -16.47 -13.60 6.65
CA ASN A 131 -17.43 -14.72 6.59
C ASN A 131 -18.26 -14.82 7.88
N LYS A 132 -17.65 -14.62 9.05
CA LYS A 132 -18.39 -14.55 10.33
C LYS A 132 -19.38 -13.38 10.36
N ALA A 133 -18.99 -12.23 9.82
CA ALA A 133 -19.85 -11.05 9.75
C ALA A 133 -21.02 -11.27 8.77
N LEU A 134 -20.77 -11.86 7.61
CA LEU A 134 -21.82 -12.24 6.64
C LEU A 134 -22.84 -13.22 7.26
N ALA A 135 -22.36 -14.26 7.95
CA ALA A 135 -23.24 -15.21 8.61
C ALA A 135 -24.11 -14.57 9.71
N ARG A 136 -23.53 -13.63 10.50
CA ARG A 136 -24.27 -12.89 11.53
C ARG A 136 -25.29 -11.89 10.97
N ALA A 137 -25.01 -11.34 9.78
CA ALA A 137 -25.92 -10.42 9.11
C ALA A 137 -27.07 -11.12 8.37
N GLY A 138 -27.12 -12.45 8.39
CA GLY A 138 -28.19 -13.20 7.71
C GLY A 138 -28.08 -13.22 6.20
N GLY A 139 -26.84 -13.05 5.62
CA GLY A 139 -26.61 -13.15 4.18
C GLY A 139 -26.50 -11.81 3.45
N GLY A 140 -26.00 -10.76 4.09
CA GLY A 140 -25.67 -9.49 3.44
C GLY A 140 -24.66 -9.67 2.29
N THR A 141 -24.78 -8.87 1.24
CA THR A 141 -23.95 -8.97 0.03
C THR A 141 -22.96 -7.83 -0.13
N THR A 142 -23.02 -6.82 0.73
CA THR A 142 -22.15 -5.65 0.67
C THR A 142 -21.44 -5.40 2.02
N PHE A 143 -20.36 -4.65 1.99
CA PHE A 143 -19.67 -4.18 3.20
C PHE A 143 -20.61 -3.48 4.21
N TRP A 144 -21.59 -2.71 3.71
CA TRP A 144 -22.49 -1.94 4.56
C TRP A 144 -23.52 -2.79 5.27
N ASP A 145 -23.90 -3.92 4.69
CA ASP A 145 -24.81 -4.89 5.31
C ASP A 145 -24.17 -5.55 6.53
N ILE A 146 -22.87 -5.78 6.47
CA ILE A 146 -22.11 -6.46 7.53
C ILE A 146 -21.34 -5.50 8.45
N TYR A 147 -21.44 -4.20 8.22
CA TYR A 147 -20.65 -3.16 8.89
C TYR A 147 -20.60 -3.30 10.41
N GLU A 148 -21.77 -3.49 11.06
CA GLU A 148 -21.88 -3.59 12.52
C GLU A 148 -21.33 -4.91 13.08
N TYR A 149 -21.15 -5.92 12.25
CA TYR A 149 -20.62 -7.23 12.63
C TYR A 149 -19.13 -7.38 12.39
N LEU A 150 -18.52 -6.44 11.66
CA LEU A 150 -17.09 -6.42 11.42
C LEU A 150 -16.29 -5.96 12.67
N PRO A 151 -15.03 -6.37 12.80
CA PRO A 151 -14.12 -5.79 13.79
C PRO A 151 -14.12 -4.26 13.73
N ARG A 152 -14.03 -3.60 14.88
CA ARG A 152 -14.14 -2.14 14.98
C ARG A 152 -13.15 -1.41 14.07
N GLU A 153 -11.93 -1.91 13.95
CA GLU A 153 -10.89 -1.36 13.08
C GLU A 153 -11.30 -1.45 11.61
N THR A 154 -11.79 -2.61 11.18
CA THR A 154 -12.19 -2.87 9.79
C THR A 154 -13.37 -2.02 9.33
N ARG A 155 -14.27 -1.61 10.26
CA ARG A 155 -15.38 -0.68 9.93
C ARG A 155 -14.87 0.64 9.36
N GLY A 156 -13.70 1.10 9.81
CA GLY A 156 -13.07 2.31 9.30
C GLY A 156 -12.27 2.13 8.00
N TYR A 157 -11.93 0.90 7.65
CA TYR A 157 -10.95 0.61 6.60
C TYR A 157 -11.45 0.96 5.19
N VAL A 158 -12.63 0.49 4.79
CA VAL A 158 -13.23 0.85 3.49
C VAL A 158 -13.53 2.35 3.39
N PRO A 159 -14.13 3.02 4.41
CA PRO A 159 -14.23 4.48 4.42
C PRO A 159 -12.89 5.21 4.31
N ALA A 160 -11.82 4.68 4.92
CA ALA A 160 -10.47 5.24 4.81
C ALA A 160 -9.90 5.09 3.39
N PHE A 161 -10.09 3.91 2.77
CA PHE A 161 -9.72 3.68 1.37
C PHE A 161 -10.38 4.68 0.43
N VAL A 162 -11.69 4.87 0.54
CA VAL A 162 -12.42 5.85 -0.27
C VAL A 162 -11.93 7.27 0.01
N GLY A 163 -11.66 7.60 1.27
CA GLY A 163 -11.14 8.91 1.67
C GLY A 163 -9.74 9.19 1.11
N ALA A 164 -8.85 8.21 1.13
CA ALA A 164 -7.50 8.30 0.58
C ALA A 164 -7.52 8.42 -0.95
N SER A 165 -8.34 7.60 -1.62
CA SER A 165 -8.53 7.66 -3.08
C SER A 165 -9.04 9.03 -3.51
N TYR A 166 -10.05 9.57 -2.81
CA TYR A 166 -10.57 10.90 -3.07
C TYR A 166 -9.50 11.98 -2.88
N ALA A 167 -8.82 11.97 -1.74
CA ALA A 167 -7.81 12.98 -1.43
C ALA A 167 -6.66 12.98 -2.44
N TYR A 168 -6.23 11.80 -2.88
CA TYR A 168 -5.24 11.67 -3.94
C TYR A 168 -5.76 12.22 -5.28
N ALA A 169 -6.96 11.83 -5.70
CA ALA A 169 -7.51 12.24 -7.00
C ALA A 169 -7.82 13.74 -7.09
N TYR A 170 -8.23 14.35 -5.97
CA TYR A 170 -8.71 15.73 -5.92
C TYR A 170 -7.80 16.68 -5.11
N HIS A 171 -6.53 16.30 -4.89
CA HIS A 171 -5.59 17.10 -4.08
C HIS A 171 -5.45 18.54 -4.60
N GLN A 172 -5.41 18.74 -5.92
CA GLN A 172 -5.28 20.07 -6.52
C GLN A 172 -6.48 20.98 -6.21
N GLN A 173 -7.71 20.44 -6.26
CA GLN A 173 -8.94 21.16 -5.93
C GLN A 173 -8.99 21.58 -4.46
N HIS A 174 -8.26 20.87 -3.60
CA HIS A 174 -8.08 21.21 -2.19
C HIS A 174 -6.84 22.09 -1.91
N GLY A 175 -6.14 22.55 -2.95
CA GLY A 175 -4.92 23.37 -2.79
C GLY A 175 -3.74 22.62 -2.18
N ILE A 176 -3.77 21.27 -2.21
CA ILE A 176 -2.71 20.44 -1.62
C ILE A 176 -1.61 20.27 -2.66
N GLN A 177 -0.37 20.56 -2.25
CA GLN A 177 0.80 20.41 -3.09
C GLN A 177 1.66 19.22 -2.63
N SER A 178 2.32 18.58 -3.58
CA SER A 178 3.31 17.54 -3.28
C SER A 178 4.54 18.17 -2.63
N GLU A 179 5.10 17.49 -1.64
CA GLU A 179 6.45 17.79 -1.19
C GLU A 179 7.48 17.44 -2.29
N ASN A 180 8.67 18.00 -2.18
CA ASN A 180 9.76 17.56 -3.05
C ASN A 180 10.05 16.06 -2.79
N PRO A 181 10.23 15.27 -3.84
CA PRO A 181 10.54 13.87 -3.67
C PRO A 181 11.88 13.69 -2.94
N PRO A 182 11.97 12.75 -1.98
CA PRO A 182 13.17 12.56 -1.16
C PRO A 182 14.38 12.03 -1.95
N MET A 183 14.15 11.51 -3.15
CA MET A 183 15.18 10.98 -4.06
C MET A 183 14.89 11.44 -5.49
N PRO A 184 15.89 11.43 -6.41
CA PRO A 184 15.64 11.65 -7.83
C PRO A 184 14.66 10.63 -8.39
N LEU A 185 13.76 11.06 -9.28
CA LEU A 185 12.78 10.17 -9.92
C LEU A 185 13.42 9.24 -10.96
N ALA A 186 14.50 9.70 -11.59
CA ALA A 186 15.26 8.86 -12.49
C ALA A 186 16.22 7.97 -11.69
N THR A 187 16.00 6.67 -11.77
CA THR A 187 16.85 5.65 -11.15
C THR A 187 17.28 4.63 -12.19
N ASP A 188 18.45 4.03 -11.99
CA ASP A 188 18.94 2.92 -12.79
C ASP A 188 19.23 1.73 -11.89
N THR A 189 19.24 0.52 -12.46
CA THR A 189 19.49 -0.71 -11.72
C THR A 189 20.81 -1.34 -12.14
N ILE A 190 21.70 -1.50 -11.19
CA ILE A 190 22.98 -2.17 -11.40
C ILE A 190 22.92 -3.55 -10.78
N ARG A 191 23.15 -4.59 -11.59
CA ARG A 191 23.25 -5.95 -11.11
C ARG A 191 24.68 -6.24 -10.64
N VAL A 192 24.84 -6.43 -9.34
CA VAL A 192 26.13 -6.77 -8.71
C VAL A 192 26.20 -8.28 -8.53
N THR A 193 27.26 -8.91 -9.11
CA THR A 193 27.48 -10.37 -9.05
C THR A 193 28.66 -10.75 -8.16
N ARG A 194 29.33 -9.78 -7.55
CA ARG A 194 30.46 -9.95 -6.64
C ARG A 194 30.44 -8.90 -5.55
N LEU A 195 31.18 -9.15 -4.46
CA LEU A 195 31.31 -8.16 -3.39
C LEU A 195 31.94 -6.87 -3.94
N LEU A 196 31.25 -5.74 -3.80
CA LEU A 196 31.73 -4.41 -4.21
C LEU A 196 31.52 -3.42 -3.06
N HIS A 197 32.51 -2.54 -2.90
CA HIS A 197 32.34 -1.38 -2.05
C HIS A 197 31.51 -0.30 -2.78
N LEU A 198 30.60 0.41 -2.07
CA LEU A 198 29.75 1.45 -2.69
C LEU A 198 30.55 2.51 -3.44
N GLY A 199 31.74 2.87 -2.96
CA GLY A 199 32.65 3.79 -3.67
C GLY A 199 33.10 3.28 -5.04
N GLN A 200 33.22 1.97 -5.25
CA GLN A 200 33.57 1.37 -6.55
C GLN A 200 32.37 1.48 -7.53
N VAL A 201 31.16 1.35 -7.02
CA VAL A 201 29.94 1.60 -7.82
C VAL A 201 29.89 3.06 -8.26
N ALA A 202 30.16 4.00 -7.34
CA ALA A 202 30.19 5.43 -7.63
C ALA A 202 31.17 5.82 -8.72
N VAL A 203 32.39 5.26 -8.68
CA VAL A 203 33.45 5.54 -9.68
C VAL A 203 33.11 4.94 -11.04
N SER A 204 32.54 3.74 -11.08
CA SER A 204 32.19 3.05 -12.32
C SER A 204 30.98 3.67 -13.05
N TYR A 205 30.16 4.40 -12.31
CA TYR A 205 28.92 5.02 -12.80
C TYR A 205 28.89 6.51 -12.45
N THR A 206 29.85 7.26 -12.99
CA THR A 206 30.03 8.71 -12.74
C THR A 206 28.84 9.58 -13.11
N HIS A 207 27.95 9.12 -14.00
CA HIS A 207 26.70 9.76 -14.35
C HIS A 207 25.60 9.55 -13.31
N LEU A 208 25.71 8.54 -12.44
CA LEU A 208 24.86 8.39 -11.27
C LEU A 208 25.43 9.27 -10.16
N ARG A 209 24.66 10.21 -9.65
CA ARG A 209 25.06 11.07 -8.53
C ARG A 209 25.20 10.26 -7.23
N ALA A 210 26.15 9.34 -7.18
CA ALA A 210 26.44 8.48 -6.06
C ALA A 210 26.84 9.25 -4.78
N HIS A 211 27.28 10.48 -4.91
CA HIS A 211 27.62 11.35 -3.79
C HIS A 211 26.42 11.73 -2.89
N GLU A 212 25.21 11.72 -3.42
CA GLU A 212 24.01 12.03 -2.62
C GLU A 212 23.51 10.81 -1.85
N THR A 213 23.75 9.60 -2.34
CA THR A 213 23.32 8.35 -1.69
C THR A 213 24.23 7.95 -0.52
N LEU A 214 25.51 8.31 -0.56
CA LEU A 214 26.50 7.99 0.48
C LEU A 214 26.44 8.86 1.73
N ARG A 215 25.70 9.99 1.70
CA ARG A 215 25.51 10.88 2.88
C ARG A 215 24.36 10.47 3.78
N HIS A 216 23.56 9.49 3.39
CA HIS A 216 22.34 9.09 4.12
C HIS A 216 22.33 7.60 4.52
N LEU A 217 23.45 6.90 4.39
CA LEU A 217 23.74 5.59 4.96
C LEU A 217 24.73 5.75 6.09
#